data_d7f969365e1143c68663b0e4c0093d54
#
_entry.id   d7f969365e1143c68663b0e4c0093d54
#
_cell.length_a   1.000
_cell.length_b   1.000
_cell.length_c   1.000
_cell.angle_alpha   90.00
_cell.angle_beta   90.00
_cell.angle_gamma   90.00
#
_symmetry.space_group_name_H-M   'P 1'
#
loop_
_entity.id
_entity.type
_entity.pdbx_description
1 polymer ?
#
loop_
_entity_poly.entity_id
_entity_poly.type
_entity_poly.pdbx_seq_one_letter_code
_entity_poly.pdbx_strand_id
1 'polypeptide(L)'
;MTSAVETLIRGAVTKGVMKVAEFNREHRKAPAAHPYLSGIHAPMDAELSLDDLRVTGTIPAELDGRYIRIGPNPINPNPAAYHWFMGDGMVHGVRLQGGKALWYRNRWIRSPHVAEALHEKAVPGPVGRGSPNTNVVGHAGKILAIVEAGGY
;
A
#
# COMPACT_ATOMS: atom_id res chain seq x y z
N MET A 1 10.19 -24.40 -27.87
CA MET A 1 10.60 -23.14 -28.53
C MET A 1 9.36 -22.50 -29.14
N THR A 2 8.92 -21.36 -28.61
CA THR A 2 7.79 -20.56 -29.16
C THR A 2 8.25 -20.02 -30.54
N SER A 3 7.45 -20.19 -31.57
CA SER A 3 7.79 -19.67 -32.90
C SER A 3 7.77 -18.13 -32.91
N ALA A 4 8.56 -17.49 -33.75
CA ALA A 4 8.56 -16.03 -33.89
C ALA A 4 7.17 -15.47 -34.20
N VAL A 5 6.37 -16.22 -34.96
CA VAL A 5 4.98 -15.90 -35.29
C VAL A 5 4.08 -15.91 -34.03
N GLU A 6 4.24 -16.92 -33.18
CA GLU A 6 3.48 -16.99 -31.91
C GLU A 6 3.81 -15.83 -30.97
N THR A 7 5.07 -15.45 -30.87
CA THR A 7 5.51 -14.30 -30.08
C THR A 7 4.90 -12.99 -30.60
N LEU A 8 4.83 -12.84 -31.92
CA LEU A 8 4.26 -11.65 -32.58
C LEU A 8 2.75 -11.56 -32.38
N ILE A 9 2.04 -12.70 -32.49
CA ILE A 9 0.59 -12.77 -32.24
C ILE A 9 0.30 -12.49 -30.77
N ARG A 10 1.02 -13.11 -29.84
CA ARG A 10 0.86 -12.85 -28.39
C ARG A 10 1.09 -11.37 -28.06
N GLY A 11 2.12 -10.75 -28.65
CA GLY A 11 2.41 -9.33 -28.47
C GLY A 11 1.28 -8.41 -28.99
N ALA A 12 0.72 -8.73 -30.15
CA ALA A 12 -0.40 -7.96 -30.71
C ALA A 12 -1.69 -8.11 -29.88
N VAL A 13 -2.01 -9.34 -29.44
CA VAL A 13 -3.15 -9.63 -28.58
C VAL A 13 -3.00 -8.90 -27.23
N THR A 14 -1.84 -8.99 -26.61
CA THR A 14 -1.57 -8.29 -25.34
C THR A 14 -1.74 -6.78 -25.46
N LYS A 15 -1.19 -6.18 -26.53
CA LYS A 15 -1.38 -4.73 -26.80
C LYS A 15 -2.84 -4.37 -27.03
N GLY A 16 -3.60 -5.20 -27.74
CA GLY A 16 -5.03 -5.01 -27.96
C GLY A 16 -5.83 -5.05 -26.65
N VAL A 17 -5.59 -6.07 -25.85
CA VAL A 17 -6.23 -6.23 -24.53
C VAL A 17 -5.89 -5.07 -23.59
N MET A 18 -4.64 -4.61 -23.58
CA MET A 18 -4.23 -3.46 -22.77
C MET A 18 -4.94 -2.17 -23.20
N LYS A 19 -5.07 -1.90 -24.50
CA LYS A 19 -5.81 -0.74 -25.00
C LYS A 19 -7.29 -0.78 -24.62
N VAL A 20 -7.93 -1.94 -24.75
CA VAL A 20 -9.34 -2.10 -24.34
C VAL A 20 -9.48 -1.92 -22.81
N ALA A 21 -8.56 -2.45 -22.03
CA ALA A 21 -8.57 -2.27 -20.58
C ALA A 21 -8.35 -0.81 -20.17
N GLU A 22 -7.49 -0.09 -20.88
CA GLU A 22 -7.23 1.34 -20.68
C GLU A 22 -8.47 2.18 -21.05
N PHE A 23 -9.04 1.95 -22.22
CA PHE A 23 -10.31 2.57 -22.63
C PHE A 23 -11.43 2.32 -21.62
N ASN A 24 -11.60 1.08 -21.16
CA ASN A 24 -12.62 0.76 -20.16
C ASN A 24 -12.35 1.45 -18.81
N ARG A 25 -11.11 1.64 -18.40
CA ARG A 25 -10.77 2.39 -17.17
C ARG A 25 -11.13 3.86 -17.28
N GLU A 26 -10.84 4.48 -18.44
CA GLU A 26 -11.11 5.89 -18.68
C GLU A 26 -12.62 6.20 -18.79
N HIS A 27 -13.39 5.25 -19.31
CA HIS A 27 -14.84 5.44 -19.56
C HIS A 27 -15.73 4.81 -18.48
N ARG A 28 -15.16 4.19 -17.47
CA ARG A 28 -15.92 3.60 -16.37
C ARG A 28 -16.47 4.70 -15.48
N LYS A 29 -17.79 4.74 -15.31
CA LYS A 29 -18.41 5.66 -14.35
C LYS A 29 -18.03 5.25 -12.95
N ALA A 30 -17.51 6.19 -12.15
CA ALA A 30 -17.28 5.98 -10.75
C ALA A 30 -18.62 5.73 -10.02
N PRO A 31 -18.69 4.79 -9.08
CA PRO A 31 -19.87 4.64 -8.25
C PRO A 31 -20.07 5.89 -7.38
N ALA A 32 -21.33 6.22 -7.06
CA ALA A 32 -21.67 7.37 -6.22
C ALA A 32 -20.99 7.30 -4.83
N ALA A 33 -20.81 6.08 -4.29
CA ALA A 33 -20.00 5.81 -3.12
C ALA A 33 -19.19 4.53 -3.38
N HIS A 34 -17.86 4.62 -3.26
CA HIS A 34 -17.00 3.47 -3.43
C HIS A 34 -16.83 2.75 -2.09
N PRO A 35 -17.15 1.44 -1.98
CA PRO A 35 -17.17 0.73 -0.69
C PRO A 35 -15.83 0.72 0.04
N TYR A 36 -14.72 0.78 -0.70
CA TYR A 36 -13.36 0.76 -0.16
C TYR A 36 -12.66 2.13 -0.16
N LEU A 37 -13.39 3.22 -0.38
CA LEU A 37 -12.89 4.60 -0.32
C LEU A 37 -13.76 5.49 0.57
N SER A 38 -14.70 4.89 1.33
CA SER A 38 -15.63 5.64 2.17
C SER A 38 -15.90 4.93 3.49
N GLY A 39 -16.49 5.64 4.45
CA GLY A 39 -16.81 5.12 5.78
C GLY A 39 -15.56 4.67 6.53
N ILE A 40 -15.60 3.47 7.11
CA ILE A 40 -14.46 2.89 7.87
C ILE A 40 -13.26 2.53 6.98
N HIS A 41 -13.44 2.53 5.68
CA HIS A 41 -12.40 2.25 4.68
C HIS A 41 -11.89 3.51 3.99
N ALA A 42 -12.34 4.69 4.43
CA ALA A 42 -11.83 5.94 3.88
C ALA A 42 -10.30 6.00 4.04
N PRO A 43 -9.54 6.26 2.98
CA PRO A 43 -8.10 6.39 3.08
C PRO A 43 -7.71 7.52 4.03
N MET A 44 -6.59 7.37 4.70
CA MET A 44 -5.93 8.50 5.35
C MET A 44 -5.27 9.37 4.27
N ASP A 45 -5.40 10.65 4.42
CA ASP A 45 -4.90 11.67 3.48
C ASP A 45 -3.55 12.27 3.91
N ALA A 46 -3.07 11.92 5.11
CA ALA A 46 -1.84 12.46 5.65
C ALA A 46 -1.04 11.45 6.46
N GLU A 47 0.28 11.68 6.50
CA GLU A 47 1.19 11.04 7.44
C GLU A 47 1.19 11.77 8.77
N LEU A 48 0.97 11.02 9.84
CA LEU A 48 0.91 11.55 11.19
C LEU A 48 2.12 11.14 12.02
N SER A 49 2.49 11.98 12.97
CA SER A 49 3.39 11.69 14.08
C SER A 49 2.77 12.28 15.33
N LEU A 50 2.36 11.42 16.24
CA LEU A 50 1.70 11.80 17.49
C LEU A 50 2.50 11.22 18.65
N ASP A 51 2.89 12.05 19.59
CA ASP A 51 3.71 11.67 20.75
C ASP A 51 2.90 11.73 22.07
N ASP A 52 1.71 12.32 22.06
CA ASP A 52 0.81 12.37 23.22
C ASP A 52 -0.43 11.51 22.97
N LEU A 53 -0.33 10.23 23.34
CA LEU A 53 -1.38 9.25 23.11
C LEU A 53 -2.22 9.04 24.37
N ARG A 54 -3.51 9.30 24.27
CA ARG A 54 -4.45 8.93 25.32
C ARG A 54 -4.67 7.42 25.35
N VAL A 55 -4.37 6.80 26.48
CA VAL A 55 -4.59 5.39 26.74
C VAL A 55 -5.83 5.21 27.58
N THR A 56 -6.70 4.24 27.22
CA THR A 56 -7.81 3.77 28.04
C THR A 56 -7.53 2.35 28.47
N GLY A 57 -7.57 2.08 29.77
CA GLY A 57 -7.17 0.82 30.38
C GLY A 57 -5.67 0.81 30.72
N THR A 58 -5.11 -0.38 30.87
CA THR A 58 -3.72 -0.59 31.32
C THR A 58 -2.94 -1.32 30.25
N ILE A 59 -1.77 -0.80 29.90
CA ILE A 59 -0.80 -1.46 29.05
C ILE A 59 0.14 -2.25 29.96
N PRO A 60 0.33 -3.57 29.76
CA PRO A 60 1.31 -4.35 30.53
C PRO A 60 2.72 -3.76 30.44
N ALA A 61 3.40 -3.63 31.59
CA ALA A 61 4.74 -3.01 31.61
C ALA A 61 5.81 -3.84 30.90
N GLU A 62 5.57 -5.12 30.72
CA GLU A 62 6.44 -6.07 30.03
C GLU A 62 6.45 -5.85 28.50
N LEU A 63 5.47 -5.14 27.97
CA LEU A 63 5.43 -4.81 26.54
C LEU A 63 6.47 -3.71 26.24
N ASP A 64 7.59 -4.14 25.67
CA ASP A 64 8.63 -3.25 25.15
C ASP A 64 8.88 -3.54 23.67
N GLY A 65 8.39 -2.68 22.80
CA GLY A 65 8.50 -2.91 21.36
C GLY A 65 7.65 -1.95 20.53
N ARG A 66 7.42 -2.35 19.29
CA ARG A 66 6.53 -1.66 18.38
C ARG A 66 5.43 -2.60 17.94
N TYR A 67 4.17 -2.19 18.13
CA TYR A 67 3.05 -2.79 17.42
C TYR A 67 3.01 -2.15 16.03
N ILE A 68 3.13 -2.96 14.99
CA ILE A 68 3.17 -2.46 13.61
C ILE A 68 2.14 -3.24 12.79
N ARG A 69 1.41 -2.52 11.95
CA ARG A 69 0.54 -3.09 10.92
C ARG A 69 0.73 -2.36 9.61
N ILE A 70 0.38 -3.01 8.50
CA ILE A 70 0.30 -2.42 7.17
C ILE A 70 -1.05 -2.73 6.55
N GLY A 71 -1.49 -1.91 5.64
CA GLY A 71 -2.71 -2.13 4.86
C GLY A 71 -2.74 -1.23 3.63
N PRO A 72 -3.68 -1.48 2.71
CA PRO A 72 -3.89 -0.62 1.57
C PRO A 72 -4.43 0.75 2.01
N ASN A 73 -3.76 1.81 1.60
CA ASN A 73 -4.18 3.20 1.78
C ASN A 73 -3.86 3.96 0.49
N PRO A 74 -4.75 3.90 -0.51
CA PRO A 74 -4.45 4.46 -1.82
C PRO A 74 -4.24 5.97 -1.76
N ILE A 75 -3.20 6.46 -2.45
CA ILE A 75 -2.98 7.87 -2.68
C ILE A 75 -3.58 8.24 -4.05
N ASN A 76 -4.40 9.29 -4.09
CA ASN A 76 -5.07 9.75 -5.31
C ASN A 76 -5.78 8.61 -6.10
N PRO A 77 -6.63 7.78 -5.47
CA PRO A 77 -7.24 6.66 -6.16
C PRO A 77 -8.21 7.11 -7.25
N ASN A 78 -8.24 6.37 -8.36
CA ASN A 78 -9.33 6.47 -9.32
C ASN A 78 -10.51 5.59 -8.84
N PRO A 79 -11.64 6.15 -8.37
CA PRO A 79 -12.74 5.36 -7.81
C PRO A 79 -13.37 4.39 -8.82
N ALA A 80 -13.30 4.70 -10.13
CA ALA A 80 -13.84 3.83 -11.17
C ALA A 80 -13.01 2.56 -11.40
N ALA A 81 -11.74 2.56 -10.98
CA ALA A 81 -10.80 1.47 -11.23
C ALA A 81 -10.17 0.90 -9.96
N TYR A 82 -10.47 1.48 -8.79
CA TYR A 82 -9.88 1.04 -7.53
C TYR A 82 -10.41 -0.33 -7.09
N HIS A 83 -9.51 -1.15 -6.60
CA HIS A 83 -9.82 -2.42 -5.95
C HIS A 83 -9.09 -2.51 -4.61
N TRP A 84 -9.70 -3.14 -3.62
CA TRP A 84 -9.18 -3.26 -2.25
C TRP A 84 -7.69 -3.63 -2.16
N PHE A 85 -7.27 -4.64 -2.92
CA PHE A 85 -5.88 -5.14 -2.88
C PHE A 85 -4.88 -4.26 -3.63
N MET A 86 -5.32 -3.23 -4.34
CA MET A 86 -4.48 -2.39 -5.18
C MET A 86 -4.05 -1.08 -4.51
N GLY A 87 -4.42 -0.89 -3.25
CA GLY A 87 -4.05 0.31 -2.51
C GLY A 87 -2.57 0.37 -2.17
N ASP A 88 -2.02 1.59 -2.14
CA ASP A 88 -0.65 1.81 -1.70
C ASP A 88 -0.47 1.40 -0.25
N GLY A 89 0.68 0.79 0.06
CA GLY A 89 0.96 0.35 1.41
C GLY A 89 1.19 1.52 2.36
N MET A 90 0.41 1.56 3.45
CA MET A 90 0.68 2.46 4.57
C MET A 90 0.95 1.64 5.82
N VAL A 91 2.10 1.90 6.42
CA VAL A 91 2.50 1.29 7.70
C VAL A 91 2.04 2.18 8.84
N HIS A 92 1.48 1.56 9.87
CA HIS A 92 1.09 2.19 11.14
C HIS A 92 1.89 1.56 12.27
N GLY A 93 2.45 2.37 13.14
CA GLY A 93 3.22 1.89 14.27
C GLY A 93 2.91 2.62 15.57
N VAL A 94 2.83 1.87 16.66
CA VAL A 94 2.77 2.40 18.03
C VAL A 94 3.97 1.87 18.80
N ARG A 95 4.70 2.75 19.47
CA ARG A 95 5.76 2.36 20.40
C ARG A 95 5.18 2.17 21.79
N LEU A 96 5.38 0.99 22.35
CA LEU A 96 5.00 0.64 23.71
C LEU A 96 6.26 0.44 24.55
N GLN A 97 6.28 0.98 25.77
CA GLN A 97 7.37 0.77 26.71
C GLN A 97 6.93 1.18 28.12
N GLY A 98 7.24 0.33 29.09
CA GLY A 98 7.01 0.61 30.52
C GLY A 98 5.55 0.98 30.83
N GLY A 99 4.59 0.28 30.25
CA GLY A 99 3.16 0.53 30.42
C GLY A 99 2.62 1.77 29.70
N LYS A 100 3.36 2.37 28.78
CA LYS A 100 2.99 3.59 28.07
C LYS A 100 2.97 3.36 26.55
N ALA A 101 2.08 4.07 25.86
CA ALA A 101 2.13 4.25 24.42
C ALA A 101 2.85 5.58 24.15
N LEU A 102 4.11 5.51 23.68
CA LEU A 102 4.99 6.67 23.60
C LEU A 102 4.72 7.52 22.36
N TRP A 103 4.45 6.88 21.23
CA TRP A 103 4.14 7.56 20.00
C TRP A 103 3.34 6.66 19.05
N TYR A 104 2.59 7.30 18.13
CA TYR A 104 2.00 6.71 16.95
C TYR A 104 2.57 7.39 15.70
N ARG A 105 2.86 6.60 14.67
CA ARG A 105 3.27 7.11 13.36
C ARG A 105 2.64 6.26 12.26
N ASN A 106 2.24 6.91 11.18
CA ASN A 106 1.91 6.22 9.94
C ASN A 106 2.72 6.79 8.78
N ARG A 107 3.08 5.93 7.83
CA ARG A 107 3.89 6.30 6.67
C ARG A 107 3.50 5.45 5.48
N TRP A 108 3.35 6.08 4.33
CA TRP A 108 3.31 5.33 3.08
C TRP A 108 4.66 4.69 2.77
N ILE A 109 4.60 3.51 2.15
CA ILE A 109 5.78 2.92 1.52
C ILE A 109 6.11 3.75 0.28
N ARG A 110 7.35 4.23 0.19
CA ARG A 110 7.82 5.10 -0.89
C ARG A 110 8.03 4.34 -2.20
N SER A 111 6.97 3.70 -2.69
CA SER A 111 6.93 3.16 -4.05
C SER A 111 7.09 4.29 -5.08
N PRO A 112 7.44 4.01 -6.34
CA PRO A 112 7.53 5.06 -7.36
C PRO A 112 6.26 5.90 -7.49
N HIS A 113 5.09 5.26 -7.45
CA HIS A 113 3.79 5.93 -7.52
C HIS A 113 3.56 6.89 -6.33
N VAL A 114 3.78 6.41 -5.11
CA VAL A 114 3.62 7.22 -3.89
C VAL A 114 4.63 8.37 -3.86
N ALA A 115 5.88 8.09 -4.21
CA ALA A 115 6.93 9.12 -4.22
C ALA A 115 6.62 10.23 -5.23
N GLU A 116 6.12 9.87 -6.42
CA GLU A 116 5.66 10.84 -7.41
C GLU A 116 4.51 11.70 -6.85
N ALA A 117 3.50 11.09 -6.24
CA ALA A 117 2.36 11.79 -5.66
C ALA A 117 2.75 12.72 -4.50
N LEU A 118 3.79 12.37 -3.73
CA LEU A 118 4.30 13.16 -2.62
C LEU A 118 5.43 14.12 -3.03
N HIS A 119 5.84 14.14 -4.30
CA HIS A 119 7.00 14.90 -4.79
C HIS A 119 8.31 14.57 -4.06
N GLU A 120 8.49 13.28 -3.72
CA GLU A 120 9.64 12.77 -3.00
C GLU A 120 10.45 11.78 -3.83
N LYS A 121 11.63 11.39 -3.32
CA LYS A 121 12.45 10.35 -3.94
C LYS A 121 11.87 8.96 -3.64
N ALA A 122 11.68 8.16 -4.66
CA ALA A 122 11.28 6.78 -4.50
C ALA A 122 12.34 5.96 -3.75
N VAL A 123 11.86 5.05 -2.89
CA VAL A 123 12.69 4.02 -2.24
C VAL A 123 12.15 2.66 -2.68
N PRO A 124 12.46 2.21 -3.89
CA PRO A 124 11.99 0.95 -4.39
C PRO A 124 12.58 -0.22 -3.59
N GLY A 125 11.80 -1.26 -3.40
CA GLY A 125 12.30 -2.53 -2.90
C GLY A 125 13.20 -3.24 -3.93
N PRO A 126 13.83 -4.35 -3.54
CA PRO A 126 14.70 -5.12 -4.43
C PRO A 126 13.96 -5.72 -5.62
N VAL A 127 12.65 -5.80 -5.58
CA VAL A 127 11.83 -6.40 -6.63
C VAL A 127 10.70 -5.44 -7.03
N GLY A 128 10.95 -4.65 -8.02
CA GLY A 128 10.09 -4.04 -9.00
C GLY A 128 8.84 -3.30 -8.54
N ARG A 129 7.66 -3.72 -8.92
CA ARG A 129 6.49 -2.88 -9.17
C ARG A 129 5.29 -3.13 -8.26
N GLY A 130 5.44 -3.85 -7.17
CA GLY A 130 4.34 -4.12 -6.24
C GLY A 130 4.13 -2.98 -5.24
N SER A 131 2.90 -2.79 -4.80
CA SER A 131 2.62 -2.00 -3.61
C SER A 131 2.59 -2.94 -2.40
N PRO A 132 3.64 -2.95 -1.54
CA PRO A 132 3.68 -3.84 -0.39
C PRO A 132 2.68 -3.35 0.66
N ASN A 133 1.53 -4.00 0.73
CA ASN A 133 0.41 -3.60 1.57
C ASN A 133 -0.19 -4.74 2.41
N THR A 134 0.46 -5.92 2.42
CA THR A 134 -0.12 -7.11 3.03
C THR A 134 0.44 -7.41 4.41
N ASN A 135 1.77 -7.38 4.57
CA ASN A 135 2.38 -7.72 5.86
C ASN A 135 3.65 -6.92 6.14
N VAL A 136 4.00 -6.83 7.41
CA VAL A 136 5.24 -6.23 7.92
C VAL A 136 5.93 -7.24 8.81
N VAL A 137 7.19 -7.55 8.51
CA VAL A 137 7.97 -8.52 9.26
C VAL A 137 9.34 -7.94 9.67
N GLY A 138 9.78 -8.27 10.87
CA GLY A 138 11.15 -8.01 11.31
C GLY A 138 12.06 -9.16 10.90
N HIS A 139 13.14 -8.87 10.17
CA HIS A 139 14.13 -9.87 9.77
C HIS A 139 15.53 -9.26 9.67
N ALA A 140 16.51 -9.93 10.27
CA ALA A 140 17.94 -9.55 10.23
C ALA A 140 18.19 -8.05 10.54
N GLY A 141 17.52 -7.52 11.57
CA GLY A 141 17.64 -6.10 11.97
C GLY A 141 16.93 -5.11 11.06
N LYS A 142 16.18 -5.56 10.08
CA LYS A 142 15.39 -4.75 9.16
C LYS A 142 13.90 -4.97 9.38
N ILE A 143 13.10 -3.99 8.97
CA ILE A 143 11.64 -4.11 8.86
C ILE A 143 11.32 -4.16 7.37
N LEU A 144 10.65 -5.23 6.95
CA LEU A 144 10.29 -5.49 5.57
C LEU A 144 8.78 -5.35 5.41
N ALA A 145 8.35 -4.56 4.44
CA ALA A 145 6.98 -4.57 3.97
C ALA A 145 6.87 -5.51 2.77
N ILE A 146 5.91 -6.41 2.79
CA ILE A 146 5.79 -7.48 1.80
C ILE A 146 4.39 -7.54 1.20
N VAL A 147 4.31 -8.17 0.03
CA VAL A 147 3.09 -8.42 -0.73
C VAL A 147 3.19 -9.82 -1.37
N GLU A 148 2.05 -10.51 -1.54
CA GLU A 148 2.02 -11.88 -2.07
C GLU A 148 2.31 -11.95 -3.58
N ALA A 149 1.87 -10.94 -4.32
CA ALA A 149 2.00 -10.86 -5.77
C ALA A 149 3.08 -9.84 -6.16
N GLY A 150 4.32 -10.22 -5.95
CA GLY A 150 5.49 -9.47 -6.43
C GLY A 150 6.23 -10.28 -7.51
N GLY A 151 6.77 -9.63 -8.55
CA GLY A 151 7.74 -10.29 -9.43
C GLY A 151 8.99 -10.67 -8.63
N TYR A 152 9.56 -11.81 -8.90
CA TYR A 152 10.84 -12.27 -8.36
C TYR A 152 12.00 -11.57 -9.06
#